data_aa0047933c5ae74caf06e3af8f193394
#
_entry.id   aa0047933c5ae74caf06e3af8f193394
#
_cell.length_a   1.000
_cell.length_b   1.000
_cell.length_c   1.000
_cell.angle_alpha   90.00
_cell.angle_beta   90.00
_cell.angle_gamma   90.00
#
_symmetry.space_group_name_H-M   'P 1'
#
loop_
_entity.id
_entity.type
_entity.pdbx_description
1 polymer ?
#
loop_
_entity_poly.entity_id
_entity_poly.type
_entity_poly.pdbx_seq_one_letter_code
_entity_poly.pdbx_strand_id
1 'polypeptide(L)'
;MATQERHTPGDDGEVYRPAFLTGYPHISYGLSFPETCLKHVTNTFSASRVYIIASASLSRNTDYVKRLQKALGNKVVGTRYGMKPHTLWSEILEITKEATDLNADLLVTLGAGSLTDGAKVIAL
;
A
#
# COMPACT_ATOMS: atom_id res chain seq x y z
N MET A 1 10.92 22.78 15.69
CA MET A 1 10.28 22.25 15.29
C MET A 1 9.82 21.09 15.43
N ALA A 2 10.02 20.53 15.21
CA ALA A 2 9.87 19.22 15.35
C ALA A 2 8.74 18.73 16.10
N THR A 3 7.68 19.28 15.85
CA THR A 3 6.54 18.89 16.64
C THR A 3 5.98 17.56 16.24
N GLN A 4 6.33 17.10 15.07
CA GLN A 4 5.81 15.82 14.67
C GLN A 4 6.32 14.70 15.54
N GLU A 5 7.42 14.88 16.21
CA GLU A 5 7.81 13.86 17.12
C GLU A 5 7.02 13.89 18.36
N ARG A 6 6.17 14.81 18.52
CA ARG A 6 5.27 14.81 19.66
C ARG A 6 4.31 13.66 19.65
N HIS A 7 4.31 12.86 18.61
CA HIS A 7 3.45 11.72 18.61
C HIS A 7 3.68 10.87 19.85
N THR A 8 2.63 10.61 20.60
CA THR A 8 2.71 9.86 21.84
C THR A 8 2.42 8.40 21.56
N PRO A 9 3.35 7.50 21.92
CA PRO A 9 3.07 6.08 21.75
C PRO A 9 1.79 5.71 22.48
N GLY A 10 0.92 5.00 21.79
CA GLY A 10 -0.33 4.62 22.35
C GLY A 10 -1.50 5.48 21.93
N ASP A 11 -1.25 6.61 21.29
CA ASP A 11 -2.35 7.40 20.77
C ASP A 11 -3.03 6.66 19.63
N ASP A 12 -2.47 6.75 18.45
CA ASP A 12 -3.03 6.08 17.29
C ASP A 12 -2.02 5.16 16.59
N GLY A 13 -0.86 4.96 17.21
CA GLY A 13 0.15 4.08 16.66
C GLY A 13 0.81 4.63 15.40
N GLU A 14 0.80 5.93 15.23
CA GLU A 14 1.30 6.52 14.00
C GLU A 14 2.53 7.36 14.27
N VAL A 15 3.56 7.18 13.46
CA VAL A 15 4.78 7.96 13.55
C VAL A 15 5.02 8.64 12.22
N TYR A 16 5.23 9.94 12.28
CA TYR A 16 5.61 10.70 11.11
C TYR A 16 7.13 10.71 11.01
N ARG A 17 7.65 10.21 9.90
CA ARG A 17 9.08 10.23 9.65
C ARG A 17 9.33 11.01 8.37
N PRO A 18 9.80 12.23 8.47
CA PRO A 18 10.05 12.99 7.25
C PRO A 18 11.15 12.34 6.44
N ALA A 19 10.89 12.06 5.21
CA ALA A 19 11.93 11.84 4.25
C ALA A 19 12.53 13.20 3.97
N PHE A 20 13.77 13.20 3.62
CA PHE A 20 14.59 14.39 3.70
C PHE A 20 13.98 15.69 3.20
N LEU A 21 13.17 15.71 2.21
CA LEU A 21 12.60 16.94 1.69
C LEU A 21 11.09 16.94 1.60
N THR A 22 10.45 15.81 1.86
CA THR A 22 9.06 15.68 1.51
C THR A 22 8.13 15.55 2.69
N GLY A 23 8.64 15.29 3.87
CA GLY A 23 7.79 15.04 5.01
C GLY A 23 7.22 13.63 5.09
N TYR A 24 7.48 12.79 4.12
CA TYR A 24 7.10 11.38 4.13
C TYR A 24 8.33 10.53 4.34
N PRO A 25 8.19 9.28 4.70
CA PRO A 25 6.98 8.51 4.88
C PRO A 25 6.36 8.63 6.27
N HIS A 26 5.12 8.16 6.38
CA HIS A 26 4.45 7.95 7.64
C HIS A 26 4.52 6.48 8.00
N ILE A 27 4.59 6.17 9.28
CA ILE A 27 4.58 4.79 9.77
C ILE A 27 3.46 4.68 10.79
N SER A 28 2.57 3.72 10.58
CA SER A 28 1.52 3.39 11.54
C SER A 28 1.79 2.00 12.08
N TYR A 29 1.57 1.80 13.38
CA TYR A 29 1.83 0.52 14.02
C TYR A 29 0.83 0.27 15.13
N GLY A 30 0.60 -1.00 15.44
CA GLY A 30 -0.27 -1.36 16.57
C GLY A 30 -1.76 -1.20 16.27
N LEU A 31 -2.13 -0.89 15.05
CA LEU A 31 -3.51 -0.68 14.65
C LEU A 31 -3.93 -1.77 13.67
N SER A 32 -5.25 -1.95 13.53
CA SER A 32 -5.77 -2.88 12.53
C SER A 32 -5.41 -2.36 11.13
N PHE A 33 -4.77 -3.21 10.33
CA PHE A 33 -4.24 -2.76 9.05
C PHE A 33 -5.33 -2.36 8.04
N PRO A 34 -6.51 -3.01 7.98
CA PRO A 34 -7.49 -2.59 6.97
C PRO A 34 -8.02 -1.18 7.22
N GLU A 35 -8.33 -0.86 8.48
CA GLU A 35 -8.81 0.47 8.83
C GLU A 35 -7.72 1.51 8.69
N THR A 36 -6.50 1.17 9.08
CA THR A 36 -5.38 2.10 8.96
C THR A 36 -5.08 2.39 7.49
N CYS A 37 -5.12 1.37 6.65
CA CYS A 37 -4.93 1.54 5.23
C CYS A 37 -6.01 2.46 4.63
N LEU A 38 -7.27 2.23 4.99
CA LEU A 38 -8.36 3.09 4.53
C LEU A 38 -8.15 4.53 4.96
N LYS A 39 -7.71 4.74 6.19
CA LYS A 39 -7.42 6.08 6.69
C LYS A 39 -6.38 6.77 5.82
N HIS A 40 -5.29 6.09 5.51
CA HIS A 40 -4.24 6.69 4.71
C HIS A 40 -4.65 6.88 3.25
N VAL A 41 -5.37 5.94 2.68
CA VAL A 41 -5.88 6.07 1.32
C VAL A 41 -6.76 7.31 1.21
N THR A 42 -7.63 7.51 2.18
CA THR A 42 -8.59 8.60 2.15
C THR A 42 -7.97 9.94 2.54
N ASN A 43 -7.24 9.96 3.65
CA ASN A 43 -6.80 11.23 4.25
C ASN A 43 -5.40 11.65 3.86
N THR A 44 -4.47 10.70 3.78
CA THR A 44 -3.08 11.03 3.46
C THR A 44 -2.88 11.21 1.96
N PHE A 45 -3.46 10.32 1.17
CA PHE A 45 -3.25 10.31 -0.28
C PHE A 45 -4.44 10.83 -1.07
N SER A 46 -5.60 10.94 -0.45
CA SER A 46 -6.85 11.37 -1.12
C SER A 46 -7.09 10.54 -2.39
N ALA A 47 -6.83 9.25 -2.30
CA ALA A 47 -6.94 8.37 -3.45
C ALA A 47 -8.34 7.80 -3.56
N SER A 48 -8.77 7.52 -4.79
CA SER A 48 -10.06 6.96 -5.05
C SER A 48 -10.02 5.69 -5.90
N ARG A 49 -8.89 5.41 -6.53
CA ARG A 49 -8.74 4.25 -7.41
C ARG A 49 -7.47 3.51 -7.04
N VAL A 50 -7.64 2.47 -6.24
CA VAL A 50 -6.52 1.75 -5.63
C VAL A 50 -6.29 0.43 -6.34
N TYR A 51 -5.04 0.16 -6.68
CA TYR A 51 -4.61 -1.12 -7.21
C TYR A 51 -3.80 -1.83 -6.12
N ILE A 52 -4.22 -3.04 -5.76
CA ILE A 52 -3.58 -3.82 -4.69
C ILE A 52 -2.65 -4.85 -5.31
N ILE A 53 -1.44 -4.94 -4.78
CA ILE A 53 -0.51 -6.01 -5.11
C ILE A 53 -0.25 -6.78 -3.83
N ALA A 54 -0.69 -8.04 -3.79
CA ALA A 54 -0.63 -8.85 -2.58
C ALA A 54 0.28 -10.05 -2.75
N SER A 55 0.89 -10.47 -1.65
CA SER A 55 1.68 -11.69 -1.62
C SER A 55 0.80 -12.89 -1.90
N ALA A 56 1.29 -13.81 -2.73
CA ALA A 56 0.56 -15.03 -3.04
C ALA A 56 0.32 -15.88 -1.78
N SER A 57 1.31 -15.96 -0.89
CA SER A 57 1.15 -16.75 0.32
C SER A 57 0.13 -16.15 1.28
N LEU A 58 0.12 -14.83 1.41
CA LEU A 58 -0.90 -14.17 2.23
C LEU A 58 -2.29 -14.37 1.63
N SER A 59 -2.39 -14.33 0.31
CA SER A 59 -3.68 -14.53 -0.36
C SER A 59 -4.22 -15.94 -0.15
N ARG A 60 -3.34 -16.94 -0.15
CA ARG A 60 -3.75 -18.32 0.00
C ARG A 60 -4.00 -18.74 1.44
N ASN A 61 -3.18 -18.23 2.36
CA ASN A 61 -3.12 -18.75 3.72
C ASN A 61 -3.85 -17.87 4.74
N THR A 62 -4.31 -16.72 4.35
CA THR A 62 -5.00 -15.80 5.25
C THR A 62 -6.17 -15.13 4.54
N ASP A 63 -6.99 -14.44 5.31
CA ASP A 63 -8.07 -13.61 4.76
C ASP A 63 -7.68 -12.13 4.65
N TYR A 64 -6.39 -11.84 4.76
CA TYR A 64 -5.92 -10.45 4.84
C TYR A 64 -6.28 -9.63 3.60
N VAL A 65 -6.13 -10.21 2.42
CA VAL A 65 -6.46 -9.50 1.18
C VAL A 65 -7.96 -9.19 1.13
N LYS A 66 -8.78 -10.16 1.52
CA LYS A 66 -10.23 -9.96 1.53
C LYS A 66 -10.64 -8.89 2.52
N ARG A 67 -9.99 -8.87 3.68
CA ARG A 67 -10.26 -7.85 4.70
C ARG A 67 -9.89 -6.46 4.19
N LEU A 68 -8.77 -6.34 3.50
CA LEU A 68 -8.36 -5.07 2.92
C LEU A 68 -9.32 -4.64 1.81
N GLN A 69 -9.69 -5.54 0.93
CA GLN A 69 -10.64 -5.22 -0.14
C GLN A 69 -11.99 -4.77 0.42
N LYS A 70 -12.45 -5.41 1.49
CA LYS A 70 -13.70 -5.05 2.12
C LYS A 70 -13.61 -3.65 2.74
N ALA A 71 -12.50 -3.34 3.40
CA ALA A 71 -12.33 -2.03 4.03
C ALA A 71 -12.25 -0.91 3.00
N LEU A 72 -11.56 -1.13 1.90
CA LEU A 72 -11.42 -0.12 0.86
C LEU A 72 -12.65 -0.03 -0.06
N GLY A 73 -13.41 -1.11 -0.16
CA GLY A 73 -14.68 -1.11 -0.89
C GLY A 73 -14.54 -0.70 -2.35
N ASN A 74 -15.32 0.28 -2.76
CA ASN A 74 -15.37 0.73 -4.15
C ASN A 74 -14.08 1.37 -4.64
N LYS A 75 -13.16 1.68 -3.74
CA LYS A 75 -11.88 2.28 -4.14
C LYS A 75 -10.97 1.27 -4.83
N VAL A 76 -11.15 -0.03 -4.60
CA VAL A 76 -10.30 -1.06 -5.22
C VAL A 76 -10.71 -1.25 -6.67
N VAL A 77 -9.81 -0.96 -7.59
CA VAL A 77 -10.08 -1.15 -9.02
C VAL A 77 -9.42 -2.40 -9.58
N GLY A 78 -8.46 -2.97 -8.88
CA GLY A 78 -7.82 -4.22 -9.29
C GLY A 78 -6.94 -4.77 -8.21
N THR A 79 -6.65 -6.07 -8.31
CA THR A 79 -5.78 -6.75 -7.35
C THR A 79 -4.92 -7.76 -8.10
N ARG A 80 -3.62 -7.73 -7.83
CA ARG A 80 -2.67 -8.72 -8.34
C ARG A 80 -2.24 -9.62 -7.20
N TYR A 81 -2.32 -10.92 -7.41
CA TYR A 81 -1.97 -11.91 -6.40
C TYR A 81 -0.61 -12.51 -6.73
N GLY A 82 0.39 -12.08 -5.99
CA GLY A 82 1.73 -12.60 -6.16
C GLY A 82 2.54 -11.82 -7.16
N MET A 83 3.84 -11.81 -6.92
CA MET A 83 4.83 -11.29 -7.82
C MET A 83 6.02 -12.20 -7.64
N LYS A 84 6.61 -12.64 -8.72
CA LYS A 84 7.70 -13.60 -8.65
C LYS A 84 8.92 -13.02 -7.95
N PRO A 85 9.67 -13.85 -7.21
CA PRO A 85 10.95 -13.42 -6.66
C PRO A 85 11.83 -12.89 -7.78
N HIS A 86 12.65 -11.90 -7.48
CA HIS A 86 13.52 -11.25 -8.47
C HIS A 86 12.75 -10.58 -9.61
N THR A 87 11.64 -10.08 -9.30
CA THR A 87 10.68 -9.34 -10.13
C THR A 87 11.08 -9.21 -11.60
N LEU A 88 10.44 -9.99 -12.46
CA LEU A 88 10.73 -9.97 -13.89
C LEU A 88 10.21 -8.70 -14.53
N TRP A 89 11.00 -8.16 -15.45
CA TRP A 89 10.63 -6.94 -16.16
C TRP A 89 9.29 -7.09 -16.88
N SER A 90 9.04 -8.25 -17.48
CA SER A 90 7.78 -8.51 -18.16
C SER A 90 6.58 -8.44 -17.23
N GLU A 91 6.74 -8.92 -15.99
CA GLU A 91 5.68 -8.87 -15.00
C GLU A 91 5.41 -7.44 -14.55
N ILE A 92 6.46 -6.66 -14.39
CA ILE A 92 6.32 -5.23 -14.05
C ILE A 92 5.56 -4.50 -15.16
N LEU A 93 5.88 -4.75 -16.41
CA LEU A 93 5.21 -4.12 -17.53
C LEU A 93 3.74 -4.51 -17.59
N GLU A 94 3.43 -5.77 -17.32
CA GLU A 94 2.06 -6.26 -17.32
C GLU A 94 1.24 -5.56 -16.24
N ILE A 95 1.77 -5.47 -15.04
CA ILE A 95 1.07 -4.82 -13.93
C ILE A 95 0.92 -3.32 -14.20
N THR A 96 1.95 -2.69 -14.73
CA THR A 96 1.91 -1.27 -15.06
C THR A 96 0.79 -0.99 -16.06
N LYS A 97 0.70 -1.83 -17.09
CA LYS A 97 -0.34 -1.66 -18.09
C LYS A 97 -1.73 -1.82 -17.49
N GLU A 98 -1.92 -2.83 -16.65
CA GLU A 98 -3.21 -3.07 -16.04
C GLU A 98 -3.61 -1.90 -15.12
N ALA A 99 -2.68 -1.44 -14.28
CA ALA A 99 -2.97 -0.33 -13.38
C ALA A 99 -3.28 0.95 -14.17
N THR A 100 -2.58 1.17 -15.26
CA THR A 100 -2.83 2.33 -16.13
C THR A 100 -4.19 2.23 -16.79
N ASP A 101 -4.53 1.08 -17.33
CA ASP A 101 -5.83 0.87 -17.98
C ASP A 101 -6.99 1.04 -17.01
N LEU A 102 -6.78 0.72 -15.75
CA LEU A 102 -7.78 0.89 -14.70
C LEU A 102 -7.77 2.28 -14.08
N ASN A 103 -6.88 3.15 -14.53
CA ASN A 103 -6.73 4.51 -14.00
C ASN A 103 -6.48 4.53 -12.51
N ALA A 104 -5.61 3.63 -12.03
CA ALA A 104 -5.26 3.59 -10.61
C ALA A 104 -4.46 4.83 -10.24
N ASP A 105 -4.80 5.41 -9.09
CA ASP A 105 -4.09 6.58 -8.58
C ASP A 105 -3.27 6.27 -7.33
N LEU A 106 -3.30 5.03 -6.86
CA LEU A 106 -2.51 4.60 -5.72
C LEU A 106 -2.24 3.11 -5.81
N LEU A 107 -1.01 2.72 -5.52
CA LEU A 107 -0.63 1.32 -5.38
C LEU A 107 -0.52 0.99 -3.89
N VAL A 108 -1.14 -0.11 -3.49
CA VAL A 108 -1.06 -0.62 -2.13
C VAL A 108 -0.46 -2.01 -2.19
N THR A 109 0.60 -2.24 -1.45
CA THR A 109 1.21 -3.57 -1.37
C THR A 109 0.90 -4.21 -0.03
N LEU A 110 0.64 -5.51 -0.04
CA LEU A 110 0.41 -6.30 1.14
C LEU A 110 1.35 -7.50 1.09
N GLY A 111 2.45 -7.41 1.80
CA GLY A 111 3.49 -8.44 1.76
C GLY A 111 4.84 -7.87 2.11
N ALA A 112 5.89 -8.43 1.51
CA ALA A 112 7.26 -8.09 1.87
C ALA A 112 8.09 -7.65 0.66
N GLY A 113 9.39 -7.65 0.82
CA GLY A 113 10.36 -6.96 0.00
C GLY A 113 10.21 -7.00 -1.52
N SER A 114 10.03 -8.16 -2.13
CA SER A 114 9.93 -8.24 -3.59
C SER A 114 8.75 -7.47 -4.14
N LEU A 115 7.62 -7.50 -3.44
CA LEU A 115 6.45 -6.73 -3.84
C LEU A 115 6.72 -5.24 -3.78
N THR A 116 7.34 -4.81 -2.69
CA THR A 116 7.61 -3.40 -2.49
C THR A 116 8.57 -2.87 -3.54
N ASP A 117 9.62 -3.64 -3.86
CA ASP A 117 10.59 -3.23 -4.86
C ASP A 117 9.94 -3.12 -6.25
N GLY A 118 9.12 -4.10 -6.61
CA GLY A 118 8.40 -4.05 -7.87
C GLY A 118 7.43 -2.89 -7.96
N ALA A 119 6.73 -2.63 -6.86
CA ALA A 119 5.76 -1.52 -6.82
C ALA A 119 6.44 -0.18 -7.01
N LYS A 120 7.64 0.00 -6.46
CA LYS A 120 8.38 1.25 -6.68
C LYS A 120 8.68 1.50 -8.15
N VAL A 121 9.03 0.44 -8.87
CA VAL A 121 9.30 0.57 -10.31
C VAL A 121 8.00 0.86 -11.07
N ILE A 122 6.92 0.19 -10.73
CA ILE A 122 5.62 0.42 -11.35
C ILE A 122 5.17 1.86 -11.16
N ALA A 123 5.42 2.41 -9.98
CA ALA A 123 4.98 3.77 -9.66
C ALA A 123 5.77 4.86 -10.38
N LEU A 124 6.92 4.52 -10.95
CA LEU A 124 7.67 5.48 -11.74
C LEU A 124 6.92 5.80 -13.02
#